data_6bf0eb666a9c77dc599e349b927a17f2
#
_entry.id   6bf0eb666a9c77dc599e349b927a17f2
#
_cell.length_a   1.000
_cell.length_b   1.000
_cell.length_c   1.000
_cell.angle_alpha   90.00
_cell.angle_beta   90.00
_cell.angle_gamma   90.00
#
_symmetry.space_group_name_H-M   'P 1'
#
loop_
_entity.id
_entity.type
_entity.pdbx_description
1 polymer ?
#
loop_
_entity_poly.entity_id
_entity_poly.type
_entity_poly.pdbx_seq_one_letter_code
_entity_poly.pdbx_strand_id
1 'polypeptide(L)'
;PAEVEERYGVRPDQFIDFLGLKGDSSDNIPGVPGIGDKTAAKLLQTYGSLEGIYEHVDDLKGKQKEKIVDNKDMAFLSRDVATIVRDLDFPLDLEACSFPSFDSEKVTEAFKGVQFNAHLGRVLKLVGKELEKKAAPLAVEPVVSGSEAHALVDAAVARGETVGVAFIEPEQVSLFNAGLHCAVNTSEGTALFEDDEGREAFARIVRAGSFAALDVKREVHRVYPADTAKIALVEDAELMSMRAFDLGLAGYVLNSSVSEYSYDALLDAYCGGVLPEAKDEAGSAAAQAAAARMLVKPLTDALGRDESKRAYFDIDLPLVAVLAIVERTGAAVDCDRLAELG
;
A
#
# COMPACT_ATOMS: atom_id res chain seq x y z
N PRO A 1 29.48 -2.60 -23.61
CA PRO A 1 30.85 -2.01 -23.46
C PRO A 1 30.90 -0.53 -23.82
N ALA A 2 30.37 -0.13 -24.98
CA ALA A 2 30.41 1.29 -25.42
C ALA A 2 29.68 2.24 -24.46
N GLU A 3 28.56 1.85 -23.90
CA GLU A 3 27.79 2.64 -22.93
C GLU A 3 28.54 2.89 -21.61
N VAL A 4 29.44 1.99 -21.20
CA VAL A 4 30.29 2.18 -20.03
C VAL A 4 31.33 3.27 -20.29
N GLU A 5 31.96 3.24 -21.46
CA GLU A 5 32.91 4.28 -21.86
C GLU A 5 32.25 5.64 -22.02
N GLU A 6 31.07 5.67 -22.63
CA GLU A 6 30.31 6.91 -22.80
C GLU A 6 29.90 7.51 -21.45
N ARG A 7 29.44 6.68 -20.52
CA ARG A 7 28.93 7.13 -19.22
C ARG A 7 30.02 7.50 -18.21
N TYR A 8 31.08 6.69 -18.15
CA TYR A 8 32.07 6.80 -17.09
C TYR A 8 33.47 7.23 -17.58
N GLY A 9 33.68 7.27 -18.88
CA GLY A 9 34.95 7.65 -19.49
C GLY A 9 36.06 6.61 -19.31
N VAL A 10 35.72 5.36 -18.95
CA VAL A 10 36.67 4.27 -18.77
C VAL A 10 36.15 3.00 -19.45
N ARG A 11 37.08 2.13 -19.88
CA ARG A 11 36.71 0.82 -20.45
C ARG A 11 36.16 -0.10 -19.37
N PRO A 12 35.35 -1.10 -19.73
CA PRO A 12 34.80 -2.07 -18.78
C PRO A 12 35.86 -2.78 -17.92
N ASP A 13 37.02 -3.08 -18.48
CA ASP A 13 38.16 -3.70 -17.79
C ASP A 13 38.84 -2.77 -16.78
N GLN A 14 38.67 -1.48 -16.90
CA GLN A 14 39.19 -0.44 -15.98
C GLN A 14 38.19 -0.06 -14.89
N PHE A 15 36.95 -0.60 -14.96
CA PHE A 15 35.87 -0.10 -14.10
C PHE A 15 36.11 -0.39 -12.61
N ILE A 16 36.73 -1.52 -12.29
CA ILE A 16 37.09 -1.88 -10.91
C ILE A 16 38.16 -0.93 -10.37
N ASP A 17 39.17 -0.60 -11.15
CA ASP A 17 40.20 0.38 -10.79
C ASP A 17 39.59 1.78 -10.63
N PHE A 18 38.58 2.11 -11.44
CA PHE A 18 37.83 3.35 -11.32
C PHE A 18 37.11 3.42 -9.96
N LEU A 19 36.47 2.34 -9.51
CA LEU A 19 35.86 2.25 -8.19
C LEU A 19 36.90 2.29 -7.07
N GLY A 20 38.08 1.69 -7.28
CA GLY A 20 39.22 1.78 -6.35
C GLY A 20 39.65 3.22 -6.08
N LEU A 21 39.63 4.05 -7.12
CA LEU A 21 40.00 5.48 -7.01
C LEU A 21 38.87 6.35 -6.47
N LYS A 22 37.65 6.24 -7.07
CA LYS A 22 36.51 7.08 -6.76
C LYS A 22 35.79 6.66 -5.49
N GLY A 23 35.76 5.36 -5.22
CA GLY A 23 34.88 4.72 -4.24
C GLY A 23 33.48 4.46 -4.78
N ASP A 24 32.64 3.86 -3.94
CA ASP A 24 31.21 3.69 -4.16
C ASP A 24 30.44 3.93 -2.86
N SER A 25 29.70 5.02 -2.79
CA SER A 25 28.96 5.39 -1.59
C SER A 25 27.74 4.47 -1.35
N SER A 26 27.22 3.80 -2.37
CA SER A 26 26.09 2.87 -2.22
C SER A 26 26.53 1.60 -1.47
N ASP A 27 27.77 1.16 -1.68
CA ASP A 27 28.34 -0.03 -1.07
C ASP A 27 29.34 0.31 0.05
N ASN A 28 29.41 1.58 0.45
CA ASN A 28 30.34 2.06 1.49
C ASN A 28 31.82 1.77 1.18
N ILE A 29 32.19 1.84 -0.12
CA ILE A 29 33.59 1.69 -0.58
C ILE A 29 34.22 3.09 -0.60
N PRO A 30 35.28 3.34 0.21
CA PRO A 30 35.74 4.70 0.45
C PRO A 30 36.45 5.36 -0.73
N GLY A 31 37.20 4.61 -1.54
CA GLY A 31 38.05 5.16 -2.57
C GLY A 31 39.15 6.07 -2.02
N VAL A 32 39.70 6.93 -2.89
CA VAL A 32 40.70 7.95 -2.55
C VAL A 32 39.99 9.28 -2.24
N PRO A 33 40.07 9.83 -1.02
CA PRO A 33 39.39 11.05 -0.63
C PRO A 33 39.67 12.24 -1.58
N GLY A 34 38.60 12.77 -2.18
CA GLY A 34 38.67 13.91 -3.09
C GLY A 34 39.17 13.58 -4.50
N ILE A 35 39.14 12.31 -4.89
CA ILE A 35 39.22 11.86 -6.28
C ILE A 35 37.79 11.50 -6.72
N GLY A 36 37.22 12.27 -7.62
CA GLY A 36 35.88 12.02 -8.19
C GLY A 36 35.98 11.46 -9.61
N ASP A 37 34.81 11.21 -10.21
CA ASP A 37 34.62 10.54 -11.51
C ASP A 37 35.55 11.05 -12.60
N LYS A 38 35.58 12.36 -12.82
CA LYS A 38 36.41 12.97 -13.89
C LYS A 38 37.90 12.78 -13.68
N THR A 39 38.34 12.82 -12.41
CA THR A 39 39.76 12.67 -12.09
C THR A 39 40.18 11.21 -12.18
N ALA A 40 39.37 10.30 -11.67
CA ALA A 40 39.62 8.85 -11.76
C ALA A 40 39.67 8.38 -13.23
N ALA A 41 38.68 8.80 -14.04
CA ALA A 41 38.66 8.49 -15.45
C ALA A 41 39.88 9.00 -16.20
N LYS A 42 40.29 10.25 -15.97
CA LYS A 42 41.47 10.85 -16.62
C LYS A 42 42.76 10.13 -16.25
N LEU A 43 42.92 9.73 -14.97
CA LEU A 43 44.08 8.98 -14.52
C LEU A 43 44.16 7.62 -15.21
N LEU A 44 43.05 6.89 -15.28
CA LEU A 44 43.00 5.58 -15.93
C LEU A 44 43.16 5.65 -17.44
N GLN A 45 42.64 6.69 -18.08
CA GLN A 45 42.89 6.95 -19.52
C GLN A 45 44.35 7.20 -19.80
N THR A 46 45.07 7.85 -18.87
CA THR A 46 46.48 8.21 -19.05
C THR A 46 47.43 7.07 -18.72
N TYR A 47 47.18 6.34 -17.62
CA TYR A 47 48.09 5.36 -17.05
C TYR A 47 47.61 3.92 -17.16
N GLY A 48 46.41 3.69 -17.65
CA GLY A 48 45.88 2.38 -18.01
C GLY A 48 45.22 1.60 -16.85
N SER A 49 45.86 1.56 -15.68
CA SER A 49 45.41 0.82 -14.50
C SER A 49 45.77 1.52 -13.20
N LEU A 50 45.29 1.00 -12.09
CA LEU A 50 45.66 1.50 -10.75
C LEU A 50 47.17 1.32 -10.50
N GLU A 51 47.75 0.17 -10.87
CA GLU A 51 49.19 -0.05 -10.83
C GLU A 51 49.96 0.98 -11.66
N GLY A 52 49.54 1.20 -12.92
CA GLY A 52 50.17 2.17 -13.81
C GLY A 52 50.17 3.60 -13.25
N ILE A 53 49.13 4.00 -12.52
CA ILE A 53 49.12 5.30 -11.83
C ILE A 53 50.17 5.38 -10.77
N TYR A 54 50.40 4.31 -9.96
CA TYR A 54 51.40 4.32 -8.91
C TYR A 54 52.83 4.15 -9.44
N GLU A 55 53.03 3.47 -10.56
CA GLU A 55 54.32 3.39 -11.25
C GLU A 55 54.76 4.76 -11.79
N HIS A 56 53.81 5.59 -12.18
CA HIS A 56 54.04 6.92 -12.74
C HIS A 56 53.64 8.06 -11.78
N VAL A 57 53.60 7.78 -10.49
CA VAL A 57 53.11 8.74 -9.48
C VAL A 57 53.96 10.03 -9.45
N ASP A 58 55.22 9.98 -9.91
CA ASP A 58 56.08 11.16 -9.98
C ASP A 58 55.71 12.15 -11.10
N ASP A 59 54.95 11.73 -12.08
CA ASP A 59 54.42 12.59 -13.12
C ASP A 59 53.24 13.48 -12.59
N LEU A 60 52.62 13.05 -11.50
CA LEU A 60 51.53 13.79 -10.84
C LEU A 60 52.10 15.00 -10.05
N LYS A 61 51.30 16.07 -9.96
CA LYS A 61 51.73 17.33 -9.31
C LYS A 61 50.73 17.80 -8.25
N GLY A 62 51.28 18.52 -7.25
CA GLY A 62 50.46 19.19 -6.23
C GLY A 62 49.57 18.26 -5.44
N LYS A 63 48.41 18.77 -5.04
CA LYS A 63 47.46 18.05 -4.19
C LYS A 63 46.95 16.72 -4.75
N GLN A 64 46.99 16.54 -6.08
CA GLN A 64 46.58 15.28 -6.69
C GLN A 64 47.60 14.18 -6.39
N LYS A 65 48.92 14.48 -6.49
CA LYS A 65 49.99 13.56 -6.12
C LYS A 65 49.89 13.18 -4.64
N GLU A 66 49.75 14.15 -3.76
CA GLU A 66 49.62 13.92 -2.32
C GLU A 66 48.50 12.96 -2.01
N LYS A 67 47.28 13.23 -2.54
CA LYS A 67 46.11 12.37 -2.34
C LYS A 67 46.31 10.93 -2.80
N ILE A 68 46.91 10.73 -3.96
CA ILE A 68 47.17 9.40 -4.52
C ILE A 68 48.22 8.68 -3.67
N VAL A 69 49.30 9.34 -3.31
CA VAL A 69 50.39 8.74 -2.49
C VAL A 69 49.88 8.37 -1.10
N ASP A 70 49.23 9.32 -0.41
CA ASP A 70 48.82 9.16 1.00
C ASP A 70 47.71 8.11 1.18
N ASN A 71 46.95 7.82 0.11
CA ASN A 71 45.84 6.87 0.17
C ASN A 71 46.04 5.62 -0.70
N LYS A 72 47.27 5.23 -0.94
CA LYS A 72 47.60 4.04 -1.75
C LYS A 72 46.88 2.79 -1.26
N ASP A 73 47.03 2.48 0.00
CA ASP A 73 46.45 1.26 0.59
C ASP A 73 44.91 1.28 0.51
N MET A 74 44.31 2.46 0.68
CA MET A 74 42.88 2.63 0.58
C MET A 74 42.35 2.44 -0.87
N ALA A 75 43.11 2.88 -1.87
CA ALA A 75 42.77 2.67 -3.26
C ALA A 75 42.76 1.18 -3.64
N PHE A 76 43.80 0.47 -3.24
CA PHE A 76 43.89 -0.97 -3.48
C PHE A 76 42.85 -1.76 -2.69
N LEU A 77 42.65 -1.44 -1.41
CA LEU A 77 41.58 -2.05 -0.61
C LEU A 77 40.19 -1.82 -1.23
N SER A 78 39.90 -0.62 -1.67
CA SER A 78 38.64 -0.28 -2.32
C SER A 78 38.44 -1.04 -3.62
N ARG A 79 39.46 -1.22 -4.42
CA ARG A 79 39.45 -2.07 -5.59
C ARG A 79 39.20 -3.54 -5.24
N ASP A 80 39.87 -4.05 -4.25
CA ASP A 80 39.74 -5.46 -3.84
C ASP A 80 38.32 -5.74 -3.34
N VAL A 81 37.73 -4.84 -2.56
CA VAL A 81 36.34 -4.94 -2.08
C VAL A 81 35.35 -4.84 -3.24
N ALA A 82 35.63 -4.00 -4.26
CA ALA A 82 34.79 -3.87 -5.44
C ALA A 82 34.92 -5.06 -6.41
N THR A 83 35.92 -5.90 -6.24
CA THR A 83 36.19 -7.03 -7.14
C THR A 83 35.32 -8.22 -6.81
N ILE A 84 34.50 -8.65 -7.77
CA ILE A 84 33.64 -9.84 -7.62
C ILE A 84 34.51 -11.10 -7.60
N VAL A 85 34.38 -11.91 -6.55
CA VAL A 85 35.00 -13.22 -6.43
C VAL A 85 34.32 -14.19 -7.42
N ARG A 86 35.09 -14.81 -8.31
CA ARG A 86 34.58 -15.63 -9.43
C ARG A 86 35.01 -17.10 -9.36
N ASP A 87 35.78 -17.46 -8.39
CA ASP A 87 36.42 -18.77 -8.20
C ASP A 87 35.97 -19.48 -6.92
N LEU A 88 34.75 -19.12 -6.46
CA LEU A 88 34.14 -19.83 -5.34
C LEU A 88 33.88 -21.29 -5.73
N ASP A 89 34.28 -22.22 -4.84
CA ASP A 89 33.94 -23.64 -4.94
C ASP A 89 32.44 -23.82 -4.61
N PHE A 90 31.61 -23.67 -5.62
CA PHE A 90 30.16 -23.76 -5.50
C PHE A 90 29.64 -24.87 -6.42
N PRO A 91 29.10 -25.98 -5.87
CA PRO A 91 28.53 -27.06 -6.67
C PRO A 91 27.26 -26.58 -7.36
N LEU A 92 27.37 -26.13 -8.61
CA LEU A 92 26.22 -25.71 -9.42
C LEU A 92 25.70 -26.90 -10.26
N ASP A 93 24.51 -27.38 -9.90
CA ASP A 93 23.78 -28.35 -10.71
C ASP A 93 22.81 -27.59 -11.65
N LEU A 94 23.19 -27.47 -12.91
CA LEU A 94 22.43 -26.77 -13.93
C LEU A 94 21.11 -27.50 -14.27
N GLU A 95 21.05 -28.82 -14.12
CA GLU A 95 19.83 -29.58 -14.36
C GLU A 95 18.80 -29.32 -13.24
N ALA A 96 19.25 -29.28 -11.98
CA ALA A 96 18.41 -28.89 -10.86
C ALA A 96 17.91 -27.43 -10.93
N CYS A 97 18.63 -26.57 -11.65
CA CYS A 97 18.23 -25.18 -11.90
C CYS A 97 17.26 -25.05 -13.09
N SER A 98 16.87 -26.17 -13.74
CA SER A 98 15.95 -26.12 -14.87
C SER A 98 14.57 -25.57 -14.46
N PHE A 99 14.13 -24.55 -15.16
CA PHE A 99 12.81 -23.92 -14.96
C PHE A 99 11.87 -24.33 -16.12
N PRO A 100 10.60 -24.64 -15.88
CA PRO A 100 9.83 -24.47 -14.65
C PRO A 100 9.59 -25.78 -13.88
N SER A 101 10.56 -26.28 -13.13
CA SER A 101 10.36 -27.48 -12.29
C SER A 101 10.38 -27.10 -10.80
N PHE A 102 9.26 -26.61 -10.29
CA PHE A 102 9.12 -26.37 -8.85
C PHE A 102 7.81 -26.94 -8.30
N ASP A 103 7.84 -27.29 -7.01
CA ASP A 103 6.67 -27.73 -6.26
C ASP A 103 5.78 -26.51 -5.96
N SER A 104 4.65 -26.44 -6.64
CA SER A 104 3.72 -25.31 -6.52
C SER A 104 3.10 -25.18 -5.12
N GLU A 105 2.98 -26.27 -4.36
CA GLU A 105 2.44 -26.21 -3.00
C GLU A 105 3.46 -25.58 -2.04
N LYS A 106 4.72 -26.01 -2.11
CA LYS A 106 5.80 -25.42 -1.32
C LYS A 106 6.04 -23.95 -1.67
N VAL A 107 5.95 -23.59 -2.96
CA VAL A 107 6.06 -22.19 -3.39
C VAL A 107 4.89 -21.39 -2.85
N THR A 108 3.67 -21.90 -2.91
CA THR A 108 2.49 -21.25 -2.36
C THR A 108 2.62 -21.02 -0.86
N GLU A 109 3.07 -22.02 -0.11
CA GLU A 109 3.30 -21.90 1.33
C GLU A 109 4.39 -20.87 1.66
N ALA A 110 5.52 -20.93 0.96
CA ALA A 110 6.62 -20.00 1.14
C ALA A 110 6.21 -18.54 0.85
N PHE A 111 5.50 -18.29 -0.27
CA PHE A 111 5.02 -16.96 -0.63
C PHE A 111 3.98 -16.41 0.35
N LYS A 112 3.07 -17.28 0.84
CA LYS A 112 2.12 -16.91 1.88
C LYS A 112 2.83 -16.58 3.21
N GLY A 113 3.85 -17.36 3.57
CA GLY A 113 4.64 -17.13 4.78
C GLY A 113 5.37 -15.79 4.83
N VAL A 114 5.77 -15.27 3.66
CA VAL A 114 6.39 -13.94 3.52
C VAL A 114 5.42 -12.87 2.98
N GLN A 115 4.13 -13.19 2.91
CA GLN A 115 3.05 -12.30 2.45
C GLN A 115 3.19 -11.77 1.01
N PHE A 116 3.86 -12.50 0.12
CA PHE A 116 4.07 -12.13 -1.30
C PHE A 116 2.88 -12.55 -2.19
N ASN A 117 1.65 -12.30 -1.75
CA ASN A 117 0.43 -12.73 -2.41
C ASN A 117 0.29 -12.18 -3.85
N ALA A 118 0.67 -10.92 -4.07
CA ALA A 118 0.62 -10.29 -5.40
C ALA A 118 1.52 -10.99 -6.44
N HIS A 119 2.62 -11.59 -6.02
CA HIS A 119 3.56 -12.28 -6.90
C HIS A 119 3.21 -13.75 -7.10
N LEU A 120 2.52 -14.38 -6.17
CA LEU A 120 2.18 -15.81 -6.20
C LEU A 120 1.40 -16.16 -7.47
N GLY A 121 0.37 -15.39 -7.84
CA GLY A 121 -0.40 -15.62 -9.05
C GLY A 121 0.44 -15.57 -10.33
N ARG A 122 1.43 -14.67 -10.38
CA ARG A 122 2.36 -14.57 -11.52
C ARG A 122 3.28 -15.79 -11.62
N VAL A 123 3.78 -16.26 -10.48
CA VAL A 123 4.68 -17.42 -10.43
C VAL A 123 3.93 -18.70 -10.79
N LEU A 124 2.73 -18.91 -10.29
CA LEU A 124 1.92 -20.09 -10.60
C LEU A 124 1.54 -20.16 -12.09
N LYS A 125 1.27 -19.02 -12.73
CA LYS A 125 1.02 -18.95 -14.18
C LYS A 125 2.20 -19.46 -15.03
N LEU A 126 3.45 -19.31 -14.56
CA LEU A 126 4.62 -19.81 -15.26
C LEU A 126 4.65 -21.35 -15.41
N VAL A 127 3.97 -22.07 -14.50
CA VAL A 127 3.85 -23.54 -14.56
C VAL A 127 2.46 -23.99 -15.03
N GLY A 128 1.69 -23.08 -15.64
CA GLY A 128 0.35 -23.39 -16.16
C GLY A 128 -0.69 -23.67 -15.06
N LYS A 129 -0.42 -23.25 -13.84
CA LYS A 129 -1.38 -23.31 -12.72
C LYS A 129 -1.96 -21.94 -12.46
N GLU A 130 -3.24 -21.87 -12.22
CA GLU A 130 -3.90 -20.70 -11.67
C GLU A 130 -4.02 -20.87 -10.15
N LEU A 131 -4.00 -19.74 -9.43
CA LEU A 131 -4.46 -19.75 -8.04
C LEU A 131 -5.88 -20.34 -8.05
N GLU A 132 -6.06 -21.51 -7.45
CA GLU A 132 -7.42 -22.00 -7.21
C GLU A 132 -8.13 -20.94 -6.37
N LYS A 133 -9.06 -20.24 -6.98
CA LYS A 133 -10.02 -19.39 -6.26
C LYS A 133 -10.95 -20.33 -5.49
N LYS A 134 -10.51 -20.83 -4.35
CA LYS A 134 -11.37 -21.58 -3.40
C LYS A 134 -12.29 -20.65 -2.62
N ALA A 135 -12.38 -19.39 -3.00
CA ALA A 135 -13.23 -18.45 -2.34
C ALA A 135 -14.68 -18.70 -2.76
N ALA A 136 -15.49 -19.18 -1.85
CA ALA A 136 -16.94 -19.19 -2.06
C ALA A 136 -17.45 -17.75 -2.07
N PRO A 137 -18.33 -17.37 -3.00
CA PRO A 137 -18.99 -16.07 -2.98
C PRO A 137 -19.71 -15.89 -1.64
N LEU A 138 -19.61 -14.68 -1.08
CA LEU A 138 -20.33 -14.31 0.12
C LEU A 138 -21.85 -14.48 -0.12
N ALA A 139 -22.54 -15.16 0.77
CA ALA A 139 -24.00 -15.21 0.75
C ALA A 139 -24.54 -13.86 1.19
N VAL A 140 -25.28 -13.20 0.30
CA VAL A 140 -26.01 -11.98 0.63
C VAL A 140 -27.40 -12.36 1.07
N GLU A 141 -27.78 -11.95 2.27
CA GLU A 141 -29.08 -12.19 2.87
C GLU A 141 -30.18 -11.41 2.12
N PRO A 142 -31.48 -11.71 2.36
CA PRO A 142 -32.58 -11.04 1.68
C PRO A 142 -32.48 -9.52 1.75
N VAL A 143 -32.72 -8.86 0.63
CA VAL A 143 -32.72 -7.39 0.53
C VAL A 143 -34.16 -6.89 0.66
N VAL A 144 -34.37 -5.92 1.56
CA VAL A 144 -35.66 -5.26 1.78
C VAL A 144 -35.52 -3.74 1.56
N SER A 145 -36.63 -3.06 1.22
CA SER A 145 -36.68 -1.62 0.99
C SER A 145 -37.90 -0.98 1.66
N GLY A 146 -37.96 0.34 1.65
CA GLY A 146 -39.09 1.12 2.22
C GLY A 146 -39.23 0.90 3.73
N SER A 147 -40.47 0.76 4.20
CA SER A 147 -40.77 0.64 5.64
C SER A 147 -40.15 -0.58 6.31
N GLU A 148 -39.97 -1.66 5.59
CA GLU A 148 -39.30 -2.87 6.12
C GLU A 148 -37.78 -2.62 6.33
N ALA A 149 -37.16 -1.86 5.44
CA ALA A 149 -35.75 -1.48 5.61
C ALA A 149 -35.56 -0.61 6.84
N HIS A 150 -36.38 0.36 7.11
CA HIS A 150 -36.33 1.18 8.32
C HIS A 150 -36.51 0.33 9.59
N ALA A 151 -37.54 -0.53 9.59
CA ALA A 151 -37.78 -1.41 10.74
C ALA A 151 -36.60 -2.35 11.02
N LEU A 152 -35.96 -2.87 9.97
CA LEU A 152 -34.79 -3.72 10.09
C LEU A 152 -33.60 -3.00 10.72
N VAL A 153 -33.30 -1.76 10.26
CA VAL A 153 -32.21 -0.94 10.79
C VAL A 153 -32.50 -0.53 12.23
N ASP A 154 -33.72 -0.05 12.54
CA ASP A 154 -34.09 0.37 13.88
C ASP A 154 -33.98 -0.79 14.90
N ALA A 155 -34.37 -1.99 14.48
CA ALA A 155 -34.25 -3.19 15.30
C ALA A 155 -32.76 -3.56 15.55
N ALA A 156 -31.90 -3.47 14.53
CA ALA A 156 -30.46 -3.72 14.68
C ALA A 156 -29.77 -2.71 15.59
N VAL A 157 -30.11 -1.43 15.45
CA VAL A 157 -29.64 -0.35 16.34
C VAL A 157 -30.09 -0.59 17.78
N ALA A 158 -31.37 -0.94 17.99
CA ALA A 158 -31.89 -1.23 19.33
C ALA A 158 -31.22 -2.44 20.00
N ARG A 159 -30.78 -3.43 19.22
CA ARG A 159 -29.99 -4.56 19.73
C ARG A 159 -28.52 -4.22 20.01
N GLY A 160 -28.05 -3.03 19.63
CA GLY A 160 -26.65 -2.66 19.71
C GLY A 160 -25.74 -3.43 18.76
N GLU A 161 -26.29 -3.92 17.65
CA GLU A 161 -25.57 -4.66 16.63
C GLU A 161 -24.65 -3.74 15.83
N THR A 162 -23.46 -4.24 15.44
CA THR A 162 -22.61 -3.56 14.47
C THR A 162 -23.10 -3.92 13.07
N VAL A 163 -23.68 -2.96 12.36
CA VAL A 163 -24.18 -3.14 11.00
C VAL A 163 -23.09 -2.84 9.97
N GLY A 164 -23.13 -3.51 8.83
CA GLY A 164 -22.28 -3.16 7.69
C GLY A 164 -22.95 -2.07 6.86
N VAL A 165 -22.19 -1.06 6.45
CA VAL A 165 -22.71 0.06 5.64
C VAL A 165 -21.87 0.23 4.37
N ALA A 166 -22.53 0.42 3.24
CA ALA A 166 -21.89 0.76 2.00
C ALA A 166 -22.77 1.72 1.17
N PHE A 167 -22.13 2.70 0.54
CA PHE A 167 -22.74 3.60 -0.42
C PHE A 167 -22.12 3.41 -1.79
N ILE A 168 -22.95 3.29 -2.83
CA ILE A 168 -22.55 3.22 -4.23
C ILE A 168 -23.14 4.40 -4.99
N GLU A 169 -22.28 5.15 -5.65
CA GLU A 169 -22.67 6.17 -6.61
C GLU A 169 -22.83 5.54 -8.00
N PRO A 170 -23.85 5.91 -8.78
CA PRO A 170 -23.96 5.42 -10.14
C PRO A 170 -22.78 5.91 -11.00
N GLU A 171 -22.24 5.03 -11.84
CA GLU A 171 -21.11 5.36 -12.74
C GLU A 171 -21.48 6.46 -13.75
N GLN A 172 -22.74 6.56 -14.13
CA GLN A 172 -23.25 7.60 -15.01
C GLN A 172 -24.54 8.20 -14.44
N VAL A 173 -24.47 9.45 -14.07
CA VAL A 173 -25.66 10.23 -13.71
C VAL A 173 -26.44 10.52 -15.00
N SER A 174 -27.56 9.85 -15.18
CA SER A 174 -28.55 10.16 -16.26
C SER A 174 -29.86 10.65 -15.65
N LEU A 175 -30.70 11.30 -16.45
CA LEU A 175 -32.03 11.72 -16.01
C LEU A 175 -32.94 10.55 -15.54
N PHE A 176 -32.52 9.31 -15.74
CA PHE A 176 -33.24 8.09 -15.42
C PHE A 176 -32.53 7.15 -14.46
N ASN A 177 -31.30 7.48 -14.04
CA ASN A 177 -30.46 6.62 -13.19
C ASN A 177 -29.61 7.51 -12.28
N ALA A 178 -30.22 8.10 -11.27
CA ALA A 178 -29.61 9.12 -10.44
C ALA A 178 -29.79 8.83 -8.94
N GLY A 179 -29.65 7.60 -8.50
CA GLY A 179 -29.78 7.28 -7.08
C GLY A 179 -28.48 6.88 -6.42
N LEU A 180 -28.10 7.57 -5.35
CA LEU A 180 -27.10 7.08 -4.40
C LEU A 180 -27.71 5.88 -3.67
N HIS A 181 -27.17 4.68 -3.91
CA HIS A 181 -27.61 3.48 -3.20
C HIS A 181 -26.89 3.37 -1.86
N CYS A 182 -27.64 3.26 -0.78
CA CYS A 182 -27.16 2.97 0.56
C CYS A 182 -27.66 1.60 0.99
N ALA A 183 -26.76 0.70 1.31
CA ALA A 183 -27.08 -0.60 1.89
C ALA A 183 -26.63 -0.67 3.34
N VAL A 184 -27.48 -1.24 4.19
CA VAL A 184 -27.21 -1.52 5.60
C VAL A 184 -27.46 -2.99 5.85
N ASN A 185 -26.40 -3.76 6.09
CA ASN A 185 -26.49 -5.20 6.38
C ASN A 185 -26.53 -5.45 7.89
N THR A 186 -27.51 -6.21 8.32
CA THR A 186 -27.75 -6.63 9.70
C THR A 186 -27.64 -8.16 9.82
N SER A 187 -27.78 -8.71 11.00
CA SER A 187 -27.85 -10.17 11.22
C SER A 187 -29.13 -10.82 10.64
N GLU A 188 -30.15 -10.05 10.31
CA GLU A 188 -31.44 -10.54 9.83
C GLU A 188 -31.71 -10.25 8.34
N GLY A 189 -30.87 -9.40 7.70
CA GLY A 189 -31.03 -9.06 6.29
C GLY A 189 -30.32 -7.77 5.92
N THR A 190 -30.53 -7.35 4.67
CA THR A 190 -29.96 -6.11 4.12
C THR A 190 -31.06 -5.12 3.79
N ALA A 191 -31.01 -3.96 4.40
CA ALA A 191 -31.86 -2.80 4.07
C ALA A 191 -31.22 -2.01 2.93
N LEU A 192 -32.00 -1.66 1.92
CA LEU A 192 -31.58 -0.83 0.81
C LEU A 192 -32.40 0.48 0.80
N PHE A 193 -31.69 1.58 0.67
CA PHE A 193 -32.23 2.93 0.61
C PHE A 193 -31.64 3.67 -0.59
N GLU A 194 -32.35 4.69 -1.05
CA GLU A 194 -31.90 5.57 -2.12
C GLU A 194 -31.78 7.02 -1.62
N ASP A 195 -30.83 7.75 -2.21
CA ASP A 195 -30.64 9.19 -2.04
C ASP A 195 -30.66 9.70 -0.58
N ASP A 196 -31.53 10.66 -0.30
CA ASP A 196 -31.61 11.29 1.03
C ASP A 196 -32.14 10.34 2.10
N GLU A 197 -32.99 9.37 1.74
CA GLU A 197 -33.46 8.35 2.68
C GLU A 197 -32.29 7.51 3.22
N GLY A 198 -31.34 7.16 2.35
CA GLY A 198 -30.12 6.44 2.74
C GLY A 198 -29.23 7.27 3.68
N ARG A 199 -29.08 8.57 3.39
CA ARG A 199 -28.32 9.47 4.27
C ARG A 199 -28.99 9.64 5.62
N GLU A 200 -30.30 9.79 5.68
CA GLU A 200 -31.07 9.89 6.93
C GLU A 200 -30.97 8.60 7.76
N ALA A 201 -31.09 7.44 7.11
CA ALA A 201 -30.90 6.14 7.77
C ALA A 201 -29.47 6.02 8.35
N PHE A 202 -28.48 6.40 7.59
CA PHE A 202 -27.09 6.37 8.07
C PHE A 202 -26.84 7.40 9.19
N ALA A 203 -27.39 8.60 9.11
CA ALA A 203 -27.29 9.58 10.20
C ALA A 203 -27.85 9.04 11.53
N ARG A 204 -28.96 8.27 11.51
CA ARG A 204 -29.47 7.59 12.70
C ARG A 204 -28.51 6.55 13.25
N ILE A 205 -27.85 5.78 12.37
CA ILE A 205 -26.84 4.79 12.76
C ILE A 205 -25.64 5.49 13.41
N VAL A 206 -25.14 6.59 12.84
CA VAL A 206 -24.03 7.37 13.42
C VAL A 206 -24.35 7.86 14.82
N ARG A 207 -25.60 8.33 15.06
CA ARG A 207 -26.04 8.84 16.36
C ARG A 207 -26.19 7.74 17.43
N ALA A 208 -26.78 6.64 17.09
CA ALA A 208 -27.28 5.68 18.08
C ALA A 208 -26.75 4.24 17.89
N GLY A 209 -26.22 3.92 16.73
CA GLY A 209 -25.82 2.58 16.36
C GLY A 209 -24.32 2.30 16.49
N SER A 210 -23.93 1.20 15.90
CA SER A 210 -22.54 0.82 15.62
C SER A 210 -22.46 0.32 14.19
N PHE A 211 -21.43 0.72 13.45
CA PHE A 211 -21.33 0.34 12.03
C PHE A 211 -19.91 0.02 11.60
N ALA A 212 -19.79 -0.70 10.49
CA ALA A 212 -18.54 -0.97 9.81
C ALA A 212 -18.64 -0.55 8.34
N ALA A 213 -17.57 0.01 7.82
CA ALA A 213 -17.43 0.36 6.40
C ALA A 213 -15.98 0.18 5.96
N LEU A 214 -15.75 0.11 4.65
CA LEU A 214 -14.39 0.01 4.11
C LEU A 214 -13.56 1.27 4.41
N ASP A 215 -14.17 2.45 4.28
CA ASP A 215 -13.61 3.76 4.57
C ASP A 215 -14.67 4.58 5.32
N VAL A 216 -14.57 4.54 6.63
CA VAL A 216 -15.55 5.21 7.53
C VAL A 216 -15.60 6.71 7.28
N LYS A 217 -14.46 7.37 7.06
CA LYS A 217 -14.41 8.82 6.83
C LYS A 217 -15.16 9.19 5.55
N ARG A 218 -14.96 8.44 4.47
CA ARG A 218 -15.68 8.66 3.21
C ARG A 218 -17.18 8.52 3.38
N GLU A 219 -17.63 7.49 4.09
CA GLU A 219 -19.07 7.31 4.31
C GLU A 219 -19.64 8.37 5.27
N VAL A 220 -18.91 8.78 6.28
CA VAL A 220 -19.29 9.89 7.17
C VAL A 220 -19.51 11.18 6.39
N HIS A 221 -18.74 11.46 5.36
CA HIS A 221 -18.96 12.65 4.52
C HIS A 221 -20.28 12.65 3.76
N ARG A 222 -21.01 11.54 3.70
CA ARG A 222 -22.40 11.49 3.16
C ARG A 222 -23.39 12.22 4.06
N VAL A 223 -23.13 12.23 5.37
CA VAL A 223 -24.01 12.85 6.40
C VAL A 223 -23.37 14.06 7.06
N TYR A 224 -22.07 14.22 6.93
CA TYR A 224 -21.27 15.35 7.41
C TYR A 224 -20.30 15.83 6.31
N PRO A 225 -20.82 16.52 5.27
CA PRO A 225 -20.02 16.90 4.12
C PRO A 225 -18.90 17.85 4.48
N ALA A 226 -17.72 17.68 3.87
CA ALA A 226 -16.60 18.63 3.98
C ALA A 226 -16.98 20.01 3.40
N ASP A 227 -17.80 20.05 2.36
CA ASP A 227 -18.36 21.28 1.81
C ASP A 227 -19.39 21.90 2.75
N THR A 228 -19.06 23.06 3.34
CA THR A 228 -19.91 23.77 4.28
C THR A 228 -21.18 24.36 3.67
N ALA A 229 -21.26 24.47 2.34
CA ALA A 229 -22.48 24.86 1.64
C ALA A 229 -23.56 23.76 1.70
N LYS A 230 -23.16 22.51 1.98
CA LYS A 230 -24.06 21.38 2.14
C LYS A 230 -24.49 21.20 3.61
N ILE A 231 -25.73 20.79 3.81
CA ILE A 231 -26.29 20.56 5.14
C ILE A 231 -25.67 19.30 5.75
N ALA A 232 -25.15 19.43 6.98
CA ALA A 232 -24.76 18.29 7.80
C ALA A 232 -26.01 17.71 8.51
N LEU A 233 -26.15 16.40 8.44
CA LEU A 233 -27.24 15.68 9.12
C LEU A 233 -26.87 15.25 10.54
N VAL A 234 -25.56 15.33 10.91
CA VAL A 234 -25.02 15.00 12.22
C VAL A 234 -24.13 16.14 12.72
N GLU A 235 -23.96 16.23 14.03
CA GLU A 235 -23.14 17.25 14.71
C GLU A 235 -21.76 16.72 15.10
N ASP A 236 -20.80 17.62 15.37
CA ASP A 236 -19.44 17.28 15.80
C ASP A 236 -19.42 16.32 17.01
N ALA A 237 -20.28 16.58 18.00
CA ALA A 237 -20.38 15.75 19.19
C ALA A 237 -20.91 14.34 18.89
N GLU A 238 -21.78 14.21 17.90
CA GLU A 238 -22.32 12.91 17.44
C GLU A 238 -21.23 12.13 16.72
N LEU A 239 -20.41 12.80 15.87
CA LEU A 239 -19.26 12.18 15.22
C LEU A 239 -18.21 11.72 16.22
N MET A 240 -17.86 12.56 17.21
CA MET A 240 -16.88 12.23 18.24
C MET A 240 -17.31 11.06 19.13
N SER A 241 -18.61 10.79 19.22
CA SER A 241 -19.18 9.68 19.98
C SER A 241 -19.59 8.48 19.15
N MET A 242 -19.41 8.52 17.82
CA MET A 242 -19.78 7.43 16.92
C MET A 242 -19.03 6.14 17.24
N ARG A 243 -19.72 5.03 17.07
CA ARG A 243 -19.12 3.70 17.18
C ARG A 243 -18.94 3.11 15.77
N ALA A 244 -17.74 3.17 15.27
CA ALA A 244 -17.44 2.71 13.93
C ALA A 244 -16.33 1.65 13.93
N PHE A 245 -16.24 0.89 12.85
CA PHE A 245 -15.12 0.01 12.53
C PHE A 245 -14.71 0.25 11.08
N ASP A 246 -13.50 0.76 10.88
CA ASP A 246 -12.93 1.04 9.57
C ASP A 246 -12.11 -0.15 9.10
N LEU A 247 -12.58 -0.81 8.04
CA LEU A 247 -11.95 -2.03 7.52
C LEU A 247 -10.62 -1.74 6.81
N GLY A 248 -10.56 -0.62 6.09
CA GLY A 248 -9.35 -0.20 5.38
C GLY A 248 -8.22 0.13 6.34
N LEU A 249 -8.50 0.90 7.40
CA LEU A 249 -7.54 1.19 8.46
C LEU A 249 -7.11 -0.07 9.21
N ALA A 250 -8.05 -0.99 9.51
CA ALA A 250 -7.72 -2.26 10.14
C ALA A 250 -6.77 -3.09 9.25
N GLY A 251 -7.07 -3.16 7.94
CA GLY A 251 -6.20 -3.80 6.95
C GLY A 251 -4.82 -3.15 6.88
N TYR A 252 -4.75 -1.81 6.88
CA TYR A 252 -3.51 -1.06 6.86
C TYR A 252 -2.64 -1.34 8.10
N VAL A 253 -3.22 -1.29 9.29
CA VAL A 253 -2.50 -1.56 10.54
C VAL A 253 -1.98 -2.99 10.59
N LEU A 254 -2.72 -3.97 10.05
CA LEU A 254 -2.32 -5.37 9.99
C LEU A 254 -1.27 -5.66 8.91
N ASN A 255 -1.28 -4.93 7.80
CA ASN A 255 -0.34 -5.11 6.70
C ASN A 255 -0.19 -3.83 5.87
N SER A 256 0.74 -2.96 6.27
CA SER A 256 1.02 -1.68 5.59
C SER A 256 1.72 -1.82 4.23
N SER A 257 2.09 -3.04 3.82
CA SER A 257 2.80 -3.28 2.55
C SER A 257 1.84 -3.35 1.34
N VAL A 258 0.54 -3.37 1.58
CA VAL A 258 -0.49 -3.44 0.52
C VAL A 258 -0.77 -2.03 0.03
N SER A 259 -0.85 -1.84 -1.29
CA SER A 259 -1.11 -0.54 -1.91
C SER A 259 -2.59 -0.13 -1.87
N GLU A 260 -3.50 -1.09 -1.76
CA GLU A 260 -4.94 -0.86 -1.79
C GLU A 260 -5.67 -1.88 -0.91
N TYR A 261 -6.65 -1.40 -0.13
CA TYR A 261 -7.50 -2.22 0.73
C TYR A 261 -8.91 -2.23 0.14
N SER A 262 -9.27 -3.30 -0.56
CA SER A 262 -10.61 -3.52 -1.11
C SER A 262 -11.35 -4.61 -0.34
N TYR A 263 -12.68 -4.69 -0.50
CA TYR A 263 -13.46 -5.77 0.08
C TYR A 263 -12.97 -7.15 -0.36
N ASP A 264 -12.65 -7.34 -1.66
CA ASP A 264 -12.15 -8.61 -2.17
C ASP A 264 -10.81 -9.00 -1.56
N ALA A 265 -9.89 -8.04 -1.44
CA ALA A 265 -8.58 -8.29 -0.82
C ALA A 265 -8.72 -8.67 0.66
N LEU A 266 -9.59 -7.99 1.42
CA LEU A 266 -9.82 -8.29 2.83
C LEU A 266 -10.59 -9.60 3.03
N LEU A 267 -11.60 -9.88 2.19
CA LEU A 267 -12.33 -11.15 2.23
C LEU A 267 -11.41 -12.33 1.92
N ASP A 268 -10.58 -12.24 0.89
CA ASP A 268 -9.62 -13.31 0.55
C ASP A 268 -8.63 -13.55 1.69
N ALA A 269 -8.07 -12.46 2.25
CA ALA A 269 -7.04 -12.56 3.28
C ALA A 269 -7.57 -13.08 4.63
N TYR A 270 -8.78 -12.71 5.04
CA TYR A 270 -9.29 -12.95 6.39
C TYR A 270 -10.47 -13.91 6.48
N CYS A 271 -11.18 -14.17 5.38
CA CYS A 271 -12.38 -15.01 5.35
C CYS A 271 -12.30 -16.15 4.31
N GLY A 272 -11.33 -16.11 3.39
CA GLY A 272 -11.27 -17.05 2.27
C GLY A 272 -12.49 -16.92 1.33
N GLY A 273 -13.04 -15.72 1.21
CA GLY A 273 -14.21 -15.38 0.40
C GLY A 273 -13.94 -14.34 -0.66
N VAL A 274 -14.91 -14.11 -1.53
CA VAL A 274 -14.93 -13.02 -2.51
C VAL A 274 -16.32 -12.39 -2.53
N LEU A 275 -16.41 -11.13 -2.98
CA LEU A 275 -17.71 -10.51 -3.24
C LEU A 275 -18.45 -11.29 -4.34
N PRO A 276 -19.77 -11.50 -4.22
CA PRO A 276 -20.56 -12.04 -5.30
C PRO A 276 -20.62 -11.04 -6.47
N GLU A 277 -20.70 -11.54 -7.70
CA GLU A 277 -20.98 -10.69 -8.86
C GLU A 277 -22.36 -10.07 -8.69
N ALA A 278 -22.41 -8.75 -8.66
CA ALA A 278 -23.65 -8.00 -8.61
C ALA A 278 -24.17 -7.71 -10.03
N LYS A 279 -25.50 -7.70 -10.21
CA LYS A 279 -26.12 -7.40 -11.49
C LYS A 279 -26.35 -5.90 -11.70
N ASP A 280 -26.35 -5.15 -10.61
CA ASP A 280 -26.62 -3.72 -10.56
C ASP A 280 -25.92 -3.07 -9.35
N GLU A 281 -26.00 -1.77 -9.26
CA GLU A 281 -25.39 -0.97 -8.18
C GLU A 281 -25.99 -1.28 -6.81
N ALA A 282 -27.31 -1.54 -6.76
CA ALA A 282 -28.02 -1.91 -5.54
C ALA A 282 -27.51 -3.24 -4.98
N GLY A 283 -27.34 -4.24 -5.84
CA GLY A 283 -26.74 -5.53 -5.49
C GLY A 283 -25.28 -5.39 -5.06
N SER A 284 -24.51 -4.50 -5.69
CA SER A 284 -23.15 -4.20 -5.31
C SER A 284 -23.09 -3.55 -3.91
N ALA A 285 -23.96 -2.59 -3.62
CA ALA A 285 -24.06 -1.97 -2.30
C ALA A 285 -24.42 -3.01 -1.23
N ALA A 286 -25.38 -3.88 -1.49
CA ALA A 286 -25.80 -4.95 -0.58
C ALA A 286 -24.64 -5.92 -0.30
N ALA A 287 -23.90 -6.33 -1.33
CA ALA A 287 -22.75 -7.22 -1.18
C ALA A 287 -21.62 -6.58 -0.35
N GLN A 288 -21.33 -5.31 -0.60
CA GLN A 288 -20.29 -4.57 0.15
C GLN A 288 -20.70 -4.36 1.62
N ALA A 289 -21.97 -4.02 1.88
CA ALA A 289 -22.47 -3.88 3.25
C ALA A 289 -22.40 -5.22 4.02
N ALA A 290 -22.75 -6.34 3.37
CA ALA A 290 -22.64 -7.67 3.97
C ALA A 290 -21.16 -8.03 4.27
N ALA A 291 -20.25 -7.73 3.34
CA ALA A 291 -18.81 -7.92 3.54
C ALA A 291 -18.29 -7.03 4.69
N ALA A 292 -18.74 -5.78 4.77
CA ALA A 292 -18.37 -4.87 5.85
C ALA A 292 -18.70 -5.47 7.23
N ARG A 293 -19.91 -5.98 7.43
CA ARG A 293 -20.31 -6.60 8.70
C ARG A 293 -19.51 -7.87 8.98
N MET A 294 -19.34 -8.74 7.99
CA MET A 294 -18.67 -10.03 8.16
C MET A 294 -17.19 -9.89 8.52
N LEU A 295 -16.50 -8.90 7.97
CA LEU A 295 -15.06 -8.66 8.19
C LEU A 295 -14.74 -8.12 9.59
N VAL A 296 -15.70 -7.54 10.33
CA VAL A 296 -15.45 -6.96 11.67
C VAL A 296 -14.78 -7.95 12.61
N LYS A 297 -15.36 -9.15 12.76
CA LYS A 297 -14.84 -10.14 13.70
C LYS A 297 -13.47 -10.68 13.31
N PRO A 298 -13.22 -11.17 12.08
CA PRO A 298 -11.91 -11.65 11.65
C PRO A 298 -10.80 -10.60 11.80
N LEU A 299 -11.06 -9.35 11.44
CA LEU A 299 -10.09 -8.26 11.58
C LEU A 299 -9.85 -7.89 13.05
N THR A 300 -10.89 -7.85 13.87
CA THR A 300 -10.75 -7.63 15.33
C THR A 300 -9.90 -8.74 15.97
N ASP A 301 -10.14 -10.00 15.60
CA ASP A 301 -9.38 -11.14 16.10
C ASP A 301 -7.90 -11.08 15.63
N ALA A 302 -7.65 -10.61 14.40
CA ALA A 302 -6.31 -10.43 13.86
C ALA A 302 -5.55 -9.30 14.59
N LEU A 303 -6.18 -8.13 14.76
CA LEU A 303 -5.62 -7.00 15.51
C LEU A 303 -5.22 -7.40 16.94
N GLY A 304 -6.05 -8.23 17.59
CA GLY A 304 -5.77 -8.70 18.96
C GLY A 304 -4.54 -9.62 19.05
N ARG A 305 -4.22 -10.36 18.00
CA ARG A 305 -3.05 -11.26 17.95
C ARG A 305 -1.73 -10.54 17.65
N ASP A 306 -1.79 -9.43 16.93
CA ASP A 306 -0.61 -8.72 16.39
C ASP A 306 -0.17 -7.52 17.24
N GLU A 307 -0.67 -7.38 18.46
CA GLU A 307 -0.41 -6.19 19.32
C GLU A 307 -0.79 -4.84 18.67
N SER A 308 -1.33 -4.85 17.46
CA SER A 308 -1.73 -3.68 16.67
C SER A 308 -3.04 -3.06 17.17
N LYS A 309 -3.70 -3.73 18.11
CA LYS A 309 -4.99 -3.31 18.68
C LYS A 309 -4.97 -1.88 19.17
N ARG A 310 -3.89 -1.49 19.87
CA ARG A 310 -3.75 -0.15 20.42
C ARG A 310 -3.60 0.91 19.32
N ALA A 311 -2.79 0.64 18.30
CA ALA A 311 -2.62 1.55 17.17
C ALA A 311 -3.97 1.81 16.48
N TYR A 312 -4.72 0.76 16.23
CA TYR A 312 -6.01 0.87 15.57
C TYR A 312 -7.07 1.57 16.44
N PHE A 313 -7.37 1.05 17.67
CA PHE A 313 -8.49 1.53 18.47
C PHE A 313 -8.21 2.82 19.24
N ASP A 314 -6.97 3.06 19.67
CA ASP A 314 -6.63 4.20 20.52
C ASP A 314 -6.08 5.39 19.73
N ILE A 315 -5.61 5.18 18.49
CA ILE A 315 -4.97 6.22 17.67
C ILE A 315 -5.73 6.42 16.35
N ASP A 316 -5.70 5.46 15.44
CA ASP A 316 -6.14 5.67 14.04
C ASP A 316 -7.66 5.81 13.92
N LEU A 317 -8.43 4.94 14.57
CA LEU A 317 -9.89 4.98 14.49
C LEU A 317 -10.49 6.27 15.08
N PRO A 318 -10.08 6.77 16.26
CA PRO A 318 -10.55 8.06 16.78
C PRO A 318 -10.22 9.25 15.88
N LEU A 319 -9.12 9.20 15.13
CA LEU A 319 -8.74 10.27 14.20
C LEU A 319 -9.72 10.42 13.04
N VAL A 320 -10.49 9.39 12.68
CA VAL A 320 -11.48 9.47 11.61
C VAL A 320 -12.48 10.60 11.84
N ALA A 321 -13.07 10.68 13.04
CA ALA A 321 -14.01 11.75 13.39
C ALA A 321 -13.32 13.11 13.42
N VAL A 322 -12.13 13.20 14.02
CA VAL A 322 -11.35 14.45 14.10
C VAL A 322 -11.04 14.97 12.71
N LEU A 323 -10.57 14.10 11.79
CA LEU A 323 -10.23 14.48 10.42
C LEU A 323 -11.47 14.94 9.64
N ALA A 324 -12.61 14.27 9.80
CA ALA A 324 -13.87 14.70 9.16
C ALA A 324 -14.28 16.11 9.62
N ILE A 325 -14.14 16.41 10.92
CA ILE A 325 -14.43 17.75 11.49
C ILE A 325 -13.43 18.79 10.94
N VAL A 326 -12.14 18.47 10.91
CA VAL A 326 -11.08 19.36 10.38
C VAL A 326 -11.32 19.65 8.90
N GLU A 327 -11.65 18.65 8.10
CA GLU A 327 -11.95 18.81 6.67
C GLU A 327 -13.17 19.71 6.41
N ARG A 328 -14.21 19.61 7.24
CA ARG A 328 -15.37 20.50 7.17
C ARG A 328 -15.08 21.92 7.67
N THR A 329 -14.29 22.04 8.75
CA THR A 329 -13.89 23.35 9.29
C THR A 329 -13.01 24.11 8.30
N GLY A 330 -12.17 23.37 7.56
CA GLY A 330 -11.23 23.90 6.60
C GLY A 330 -10.10 24.70 7.24
N ALA A 331 -9.23 25.24 6.40
CA ALA A 331 -8.17 26.17 6.79
C ALA A 331 -8.28 27.44 5.97
N ALA A 332 -8.13 28.59 6.63
CA ALA A 332 -8.09 29.88 5.93
C ALA A 332 -6.79 29.96 5.12
N VAL A 333 -6.91 30.25 3.82
CA VAL A 333 -5.79 30.43 2.91
C VAL A 333 -5.83 31.85 2.37
N ASP A 334 -4.70 32.56 2.50
CA ASP A 334 -4.50 33.87 1.87
C ASP A 334 -4.22 33.67 0.37
N CYS A 335 -5.27 33.77 -0.44
CA CYS A 335 -5.18 33.58 -1.89
C CYS A 335 -4.32 34.64 -2.57
N ASP A 336 -4.32 35.89 -2.06
CA ASP A 336 -3.53 36.97 -2.62
C ASP A 336 -2.03 36.72 -2.39
N ARG A 337 -1.70 36.23 -1.19
CA ARG A 337 -0.32 35.87 -0.87
C ARG A 337 0.17 34.65 -1.65
N LEU A 338 -0.71 33.67 -1.91
CA LEU A 338 -0.37 32.52 -2.78
C LEU A 338 -0.12 32.96 -4.22
N ALA A 339 -0.93 33.88 -4.75
CA ALA A 339 -0.74 34.41 -6.09
C ALA A 339 0.55 35.21 -6.25
N GLU A 340 1.06 35.87 -5.18
CA GLU A 340 2.35 36.55 -5.18
C GLU A 340 3.54 35.58 -5.17
N LEU A 341 3.36 34.34 -4.70
CA LEU A 341 4.42 33.34 -4.55
C LEU A 341 4.54 32.38 -5.75
N GLY A 342 3.54 32.30 -6.61
CA GLY A 342 3.51 31.48 -7.84
C GLY A 342 3.84 32.29 -9.06
#